data_1b58f8111bf9b5c76601c1c11a844f2f
#
_entry.id   1b58f8111bf9b5c76601c1c11a844f2f
#
_cell.length_a   1.000
_cell.length_b   1.000
_cell.length_c   1.000
_cell.angle_alpha   90.00
_cell.angle_beta   90.00
_cell.angle_gamma   90.00
#
_symmetry.space_group_name_H-M   'P 1'
#
loop_
_entity.id
_entity.type
_entity.pdbx_description
1 polymer ?
#
loop_
_entity_poly.entity_id
_entity_poly.type
_entity_poly.pdbx_seq_one_letter_code
_entity_poly.pdbx_strand_id
1 'polypeptide(L)'
;MYSAYGRKFTRERTGYTTDVNDPSLTWFNQEPHWLMIEDLAGGTYEIRMKHRRYLPQEPREQDDAYENRLARSTCPPYFQRLERMLAGMLTRKPVKLQDVGDAQREQLFDVDLQGNDLNVWTYEAARKMIRYGHVGVLVDVPQDGNGRPYWVTYTPREILGYRTEIIDGKTTFTQLRLLEKIIEPDGEYGEKEVTQVRVLYQGRYEIHRKNDNGKFVVVDSGETTLSEIPFSVAYANRLTLMESRPPLEDIAELNIKAYQVQSDLDNQLHISAVPLLGFFGFPQSAEEVTAGPNEAIAFPAEGRAEYIEPTGRSFDSQFQRLEQLEKQINELGLAAVLGQKLSAETAEAKKIDRSQGDSTMMVVAQQMQDLIDNSLVFHAQLLNTTEIGSSFVNRDFLSTRLEPKEIQSLLQLYTAGTITQKTLLDQLTQGEVLGDEFDVDEEIEATQMGGLIDTEAETPEPEEEPAAEQEEE
;
A
#
# COMPACT_ATOMS: atom_id res chain seq x y z
N MET A 1 -32.14 -9.35 6.23
CA MET A 1 -30.93 -10.05 5.79
C MET A 1 -29.75 -9.45 6.56
N TYR A 2 -28.95 -10.23 7.28
CA TYR A 2 -27.77 -9.76 7.97
C TYR A 2 -26.57 -9.89 7.02
N SER A 3 -25.69 -8.90 6.97
CA SER A 3 -24.41 -9.06 6.28
C SER A 3 -23.57 -10.11 6.99
N ALA A 4 -22.64 -10.73 6.30
CA ALA A 4 -21.60 -11.59 6.90
C ALA A 4 -20.84 -10.86 8.03
N TYR A 5 -20.95 -9.55 8.12
CA TYR A 5 -20.31 -8.68 9.10
C TYR A 5 -21.25 -8.16 10.21
N GLY A 6 -22.41 -8.81 10.41
CA GLY A 6 -23.30 -8.56 11.56
C GLY A 6 -24.11 -7.25 11.53
N ARG A 7 -24.08 -6.48 10.44
CA ARG A 7 -24.94 -5.28 10.28
C ARG A 7 -26.20 -5.63 9.49
N LYS A 8 -27.37 -5.15 9.97
CA LYS A 8 -28.61 -5.19 9.16
C LYS A 8 -28.42 -4.29 7.94
N PHE A 9 -28.59 -4.84 6.73
CA PHE A 9 -28.73 -4.06 5.50
C PHE A 9 -30.11 -3.38 5.46
N THR A 10 -30.37 -2.48 6.37
CA THR A 10 -31.52 -1.58 6.26
C THR A 10 -30.97 -0.17 6.38
N ARG A 11 -30.61 0.41 5.25
CA ARG A 11 -30.24 1.82 5.17
C ARG A 11 -31.26 2.58 4.34
N GLU A 12 -32.39 2.91 4.98
CA GLU A 12 -33.05 4.16 4.69
C GLU A 12 -32.50 5.19 5.69
N ARG A 13 -31.39 5.84 5.36
CA ARG A 13 -31.02 7.09 6.01
C ARG A 13 -31.42 8.24 5.08
N THR A 14 -32.63 8.72 5.26
CA THR A 14 -33.03 10.07 4.95
C THR A 14 -32.47 10.99 6.04
N GLY A 15 -31.14 11.06 6.16
CA GLY A 15 -30.50 11.88 7.20
C GLY A 15 -29.91 13.11 6.56
N TYR A 16 -30.53 14.25 6.78
CA TYR A 16 -29.90 15.55 6.56
C TYR A 16 -28.70 15.67 7.48
N THR A 17 -27.53 16.03 6.94
CA THR A 17 -26.39 16.43 7.74
C THR A 17 -26.76 17.72 8.48
N THR A 18 -26.85 17.66 9.79
CA THR A 18 -27.23 18.78 10.63
C THR A 18 -26.05 19.42 11.33
N ASP A 19 -24.93 18.71 11.43
CA ASP A 19 -23.70 19.18 12.07
C ASP A 19 -22.50 19.13 11.08
N VAL A 20 -21.50 19.93 11.36
CA VAL A 20 -20.28 20.04 10.54
C VAL A 20 -19.54 18.72 10.45
N ASN A 21 -19.60 17.91 11.48
CA ASN A 21 -18.91 16.61 11.57
C ASN A 21 -19.73 15.46 10.98
N ASP A 22 -20.96 15.68 10.55
CA ASP A 22 -21.77 14.62 9.96
C ASP A 22 -21.27 14.29 8.55
N PRO A 23 -20.88 13.02 8.27
CA PRO A 23 -20.45 12.64 6.94
C PRO A 23 -21.57 12.77 5.89
N SER A 24 -21.16 12.98 4.63
CA SER A 24 -22.06 13.03 3.49
C SER A 24 -22.70 11.66 3.20
N LEU A 25 -23.77 11.64 2.40
CA LEU A 25 -24.40 10.38 1.96
C LEU A 25 -23.42 9.50 1.17
N THR A 26 -22.62 10.12 0.32
CA THR A 26 -21.53 9.45 -0.44
C THR A 26 -20.58 8.73 0.49
N TRP A 27 -20.12 9.38 1.55
CA TRP A 27 -19.23 8.80 2.56
C TRP A 27 -19.87 7.57 3.22
N PHE A 28 -21.15 7.67 3.63
CA PHE A 28 -21.86 6.55 4.25
C PHE A 28 -22.02 5.34 3.34
N ASN A 29 -22.20 5.55 2.04
CA ASN A 29 -22.31 4.47 1.07
C ASN A 29 -20.98 3.73 0.89
N GLN A 30 -19.88 4.45 1.02
CA GLN A 30 -18.51 3.92 0.86
C GLN A 30 -17.93 3.30 2.15
N GLU A 31 -18.35 3.74 3.33
CA GLU A 31 -17.81 3.32 4.64
C GLU A 31 -17.67 1.78 4.81
N PRO A 32 -18.64 0.94 4.42
CA PRO A 32 -18.53 -0.51 4.60
C PRO A 32 -17.33 -1.13 3.88
N HIS A 33 -16.96 -0.59 2.72
CA HIS A 33 -15.82 -1.03 1.93
C HIS A 33 -14.50 -0.70 2.62
N TRP A 34 -14.39 0.49 3.21
CA TRP A 34 -13.17 0.94 3.88
C TRP A 34 -12.91 0.24 5.22
N LEU A 35 -13.96 -0.04 6.01
CA LEU A 35 -13.81 -0.60 7.35
C LEU A 35 -13.12 -1.97 7.37
N MET A 36 -13.47 -2.88 6.46
CA MET A 36 -12.86 -4.21 6.37
C MET A 36 -11.37 -4.10 5.98
N ILE A 37 -11.10 -3.24 5.02
CA ILE A 37 -9.75 -3.01 4.50
C ILE A 37 -8.84 -2.39 5.56
N GLU A 38 -9.36 -1.45 6.33
CA GLU A 38 -8.63 -0.80 7.43
C GLU A 38 -8.30 -1.78 8.55
N ASP A 39 -9.28 -2.61 8.93
CA ASP A 39 -9.08 -3.66 9.95
C ASP A 39 -8.02 -4.67 9.48
N LEU A 40 -8.02 -5.08 8.19
CA LEU A 40 -6.99 -5.95 7.61
C LEU A 40 -5.62 -5.28 7.55
N ALA A 41 -5.56 -3.99 7.20
CA ALA A 41 -4.32 -3.23 7.18
C ALA A 41 -3.68 -3.10 8.57
N GLY A 42 -4.48 -3.13 9.65
CA GLY A 42 -4.02 -3.21 11.04
C GLY A 42 -3.50 -4.59 11.46
N GLY A 43 -3.74 -5.62 10.65
CA GLY A 43 -3.23 -6.98 10.85
C GLY A 43 -3.95 -7.80 11.91
N THR A 44 -3.28 -8.85 12.39
CA THR A 44 -3.88 -9.83 13.31
C THR A 44 -4.45 -9.19 14.57
N TYR A 45 -3.78 -8.18 15.13
CA TYR A 45 -4.24 -7.50 16.34
C TYR A 45 -5.60 -6.84 16.12
N GLU A 46 -5.71 -5.99 15.10
CA GLU A 46 -6.98 -5.29 14.79
C GLU A 46 -8.10 -6.27 14.42
N ILE A 47 -7.80 -7.31 13.65
CA ILE A 47 -8.77 -8.35 13.28
C ILE A 47 -9.30 -9.08 14.52
N ARG A 48 -8.44 -9.44 15.47
CA ARG A 48 -8.84 -10.07 16.75
C ARG A 48 -9.74 -9.16 17.58
N MET A 49 -9.42 -7.85 17.65
CA MET A 49 -10.21 -6.86 18.39
C MET A 49 -11.64 -6.69 17.84
N LYS A 50 -11.90 -7.14 16.61
CA LYS A 50 -13.26 -7.12 16.01
C LYS A 50 -14.05 -8.39 16.30
N HIS A 51 -13.47 -9.36 16.99
CA HIS A 51 -14.15 -10.59 17.48
C HIS A 51 -15.04 -11.26 16.41
N ARG A 52 -16.32 -11.48 16.76
CA ARG A 52 -17.33 -12.17 15.93
C ARG A 52 -17.61 -11.51 14.58
N ARG A 53 -17.06 -10.33 14.32
CA ARG A 53 -17.19 -9.67 13.02
C ARG A 53 -16.46 -10.44 11.91
N TYR A 54 -15.25 -10.95 12.19
CA TYR A 54 -14.41 -11.64 11.23
C TYR A 54 -14.23 -13.13 11.55
N LEU A 55 -14.36 -13.51 12.81
CA LEU A 55 -14.32 -14.89 13.26
C LEU A 55 -15.64 -15.26 13.93
N PRO A 56 -16.63 -15.79 13.19
CA PRO A 56 -17.92 -16.17 13.76
C PRO A 56 -17.74 -17.24 14.85
N GLN A 57 -18.53 -17.12 15.92
CA GLN A 57 -18.64 -18.15 16.92
C GLN A 57 -19.57 -19.25 16.41
N GLU A 58 -19.18 -20.53 16.59
CA GLU A 58 -19.98 -21.66 16.21
C GLU A 58 -21.23 -21.80 17.11
N PRO A 59 -22.38 -22.30 16.61
CA PRO A 59 -23.65 -22.29 17.34
C PRO A 59 -23.65 -22.99 18.70
N ARG A 60 -22.69 -23.88 18.97
CA ARG A 60 -22.54 -24.61 20.24
C ARG A 60 -21.22 -24.40 20.92
N GLU A 61 -20.40 -23.50 20.39
CA GLU A 61 -19.11 -23.13 20.97
C GLU A 61 -19.35 -22.31 22.24
N GLN A 62 -18.76 -22.73 23.36
CA GLN A 62 -18.79 -21.94 24.59
C GLN A 62 -17.94 -20.68 24.45
N ASP A 63 -18.31 -19.63 25.17
CA ASP A 63 -17.60 -18.36 25.10
C ASP A 63 -16.09 -18.50 25.41
N ASP A 64 -15.72 -19.27 26.43
CA ASP A 64 -14.31 -19.51 26.78
C ASP A 64 -13.56 -20.26 25.67
N ALA A 65 -14.21 -21.22 25.00
CA ALA A 65 -13.64 -21.95 23.86
C ALA A 65 -13.41 -21.01 22.66
N TYR A 66 -14.38 -20.12 22.40
CA TYR A 66 -14.28 -19.09 21.37
C TYR A 66 -13.12 -18.13 21.64
N GLU A 67 -13.03 -17.57 22.87
CA GLU A 67 -11.95 -16.66 23.25
C GLU A 67 -10.57 -17.32 23.14
N ASN A 68 -10.46 -18.58 23.54
CA ASN A 68 -9.24 -19.37 23.37
C ASN A 68 -8.89 -19.62 21.90
N ARG A 69 -9.87 -19.87 21.03
CA ARG A 69 -9.67 -20.00 19.57
C ARG A 69 -9.26 -18.67 18.96
N LEU A 70 -9.93 -17.58 19.31
CA LEU A 70 -9.62 -16.23 18.87
C LEU A 70 -8.19 -15.82 19.26
N ALA A 71 -7.78 -16.07 20.50
CA ALA A 71 -6.46 -15.74 21.00
C ALA A 71 -5.31 -16.46 20.24
N ARG A 72 -5.56 -17.67 19.74
CA ARG A 72 -4.58 -18.45 18.95
C ARG A 72 -4.63 -18.12 17.46
N SER A 73 -5.76 -17.60 16.95
CA SER A 73 -5.93 -17.36 15.51
C SER A 73 -4.96 -16.31 14.97
N THR A 74 -4.46 -16.49 13.77
CA THR A 74 -3.55 -15.57 13.10
C THR A 74 -4.11 -15.22 11.72
N CYS A 75 -4.23 -13.93 11.44
CA CYS A 75 -4.66 -13.46 10.12
C CYS A 75 -3.46 -13.39 9.18
N PRO A 76 -3.42 -14.19 8.09
CA PRO A 76 -2.35 -14.12 7.12
C PRO A 76 -2.26 -12.71 6.51
N PRO A 77 -1.06 -12.12 6.33
CA PRO A 77 -0.90 -10.73 5.90
C PRO A 77 -0.94 -10.57 4.37
N TYR A 78 -1.82 -11.28 3.65
CA TYR A 78 -1.87 -11.25 2.18
C TYR A 78 -2.21 -9.87 1.65
N PHE A 79 -3.25 -9.23 2.20
CA PHE A 79 -3.67 -7.89 1.82
C PHE A 79 -2.54 -6.87 2.01
N GLN A 80 -1.91 -6.87 3.18
CA GLN A 80 -0.83 -5.94 3.51
C GLN A 80 0.40 -6.11 2.60
N ARG A 81 0.73 -7.36 2.26
CA ARG A 81 1.85 -7.66 1.33
C ARG A 81 1.58 -7.11 -0.06
N LEU A 82 0.37 -7.34 -0.58
CA LEU A 82 -0.02 -6.86 -1.91
C LEU A 82 -0.09 -5.33 -1.96
N GLU A 83 -0.68 -4.68 -0.96
CA GLU A 83 -0.71 -3.22 -0.87
C GLU A 83 0.70 -2.62 -0.95
N ARG A 84 1.63 -3.13 -0.13
CA ARG A 84 3.03 -2.67 -0.10
C ARG A 84 3.76 -2.97 -1.41
N MET A 85 3.53 -4.14 -1.98
CA MET A 85 4.13 -4.55 -3.25
C MET A 85 3.69 -3.63 -4.38
N LEU A 86 2.39 -3.36 -4.52
CA LEU A 86 1.85 -2.49 -5.57
C LEU A 86 2.35 -1.05 -5.42
N ALA A 87 2.35 -0.50 -4.20
CA ALA A 87 2.91 0.83 -3.95
C ALA A 87 4.42 0.88 -4.24
N GLY A 88 5.17 -0.15 -3.83
CA GLY A 88 6.61 -0.26 -4.13
C GLY A 88 6.93 -0.37 -5.61
N MET A 89 6.08 -1.02 -6.39
CA MET A 89 6.23 -1.06 -7.86
C MET A 89 6.07 0.32 -8.48
N LEU A 90 5.15 1.12 -7.98
CA LEU A 90 4.92 2.48 -8.46
C LEU A 90 6.13 3.40 -8.19
N THR A 91 6.74 3.25 -7.03
CA THR A 91 7.88 4.06 -6.57
C THR A 91 9.22 3.35 -6.76
N ARG A 92 9.28 2.31 -7.59
CA ARG A 92 10.53 1.57 -7.89
C ARG A 92 11.61 2.47 -8.47
N LYS A 93 11.22 3.44 -9.29
CA LYS A 93 12.08 4.52 -9.77
C LYS A 93 11.62 5.83 -9.13
N PRO A 94 12.56 6.72 -8.76
CA PRO A 94 12.22 8.02 -8.20
C PRO A 94 11.31 8.83 -9.11
N VAL A 95 10.46 9.65 -8.52
CA VAL A 95 9.67 10.65 -9.25
C VAL A 95 10.61 11.66 -9.88
N LYS A 96 10.58 11.78 -11.21
CA LYS A 96 11.38 12.77 -11.93
C LYS A 96 10.61 14.08 -11.99
N LEU A 97 11.30 15.19 -11.72
CA LEU A 97 10.76 16.55 -11.80
C LEU A 97 11.37 17.26 -13.00
N GLN A 98 10.53 17.88 -13.83
CA GLN A 98 10.93 18.64 -15.01
C GLN A 98 10.44 20.08 -14.87
N ASP A 99 11.32 21.04 -15.14
CA ASP A 99 11.03 22.48 -15.15
C ASP A 99 10.41 23.03 -13.85
N VAL A 100 10.67 22.37 -12.71
CA VAL A 100 10.26 22.82 -11.37
C VAL A 100 11.29 23.83 -10.86
N GLY A 101 10.83 25.01 -10.41
CA GLY A 101 11.69 26.07 -9.88
C GLY A 101 12.52 25.60 -8.68
N ASP A 102 13.75 26.11 -8.54
CA ASP A 102 14.71 25.66 -7.52
C ASP A 102 14.15 25.78 -6.09
N ALA A 103 13.48 26.87 -5.76
CA ALA A 103 12.89 27.08 -4.44
C ALA A 103 11.79 26.04 -4.12
N GLN A 104 10.99 25.68 -5.11
CA GLN A 104 9.97 24.65 -4.95
C GLN A 104 10.61 23.26 -4.86
N ARG A 105 11.62 22.98 -5.68
CA ARG A 105 12.36 21.71 -5.67
C ARG A 105 13.05 21.46 -4.32
N GLU A 106 13.65 22.48 -3.71
CA GLU A 106 14.27 22.37 -2.39
C GLU A 106 13.24 22.00 -1.31
N GLN A 107 12.03 22.54 -1.38
CA GLN A 107 10.97 22.24 -0.41
C GLN A 107 10.42 20.82 -0.55
N LEU A 108 10.56 20.19 -1.72
CA LEU A 108 10.13 18.80 -1.96
C LEU A 108 11.05 17.74 -1.35
N PHE A 109 12.19 18.12 -0.75
CA PHE A 109 13.00 17.23 0.11
C PHE A 109 12.35 16.97 1.47
N ASP A 110 11.36 17.77 1.85
CA ASP A 110 10.52 17.57 3.03
C ASP A 110 9.11 18.10 2.72
N VAL A 111 8.33 17.27 2.03
CA VAL A 111 7.04 17.65 1.43
C VAL A 111 5.99 17.99 2.47
N ASP A 112 6.00 17.26 3.60
CA ASP A 112 4.94 17.24 4.61
C ASP A 112 5.34 17.90 5.95
N LEU A 113 6.51 18.52 6.03
CA LEU A 113 7.11 19.05 7.27
C LEU A 113 7.40 17.97 8.33
N GLN A 114 7.54 16.70 7.92
CA GLN A 114 7.85 15.57 8.78
C GLN A 114 9.17 14.87 8.39
N GLY A 115 9.91 15.45 7.44
CA GLY A 115 11.17 14.93 6.93
C GLY A 115 11.01 13.92 5.79
N ASN A 116 9.82 13.79 5.20
CA ASN A 116 9.59 12.91 4.06
C ASN A 116 9.85 13.63 2.74
N ASP A 117 10.74 13.08 1.93
CA ASP A 117 10.94 13.53 0.57
C ASP A 117 9.75 13.16 -0.35
N LEU A 118 9.73 13.69 -1.57
CA LEU A 118 8.68 13.44 -2.54
C LEU A 118 8.49 11.94 -2.84
N ASN A 119 9.55 11.13 -2.83
CA ASN A 119 9.46 9.70 -3.15
C ASN A 119 8.81 8.92 -2.01
N VAL A 120 9.22 9.15 -0.76
CA VAL A 120 8.62 8.54 0.43
C VAL A 120 7.16 8.98 0.56
N TRP A 121 6.88 10.27 0.37
CA TRP A 121 5.53 10.81 0.37
C TRP A 121 4.65 10.16 -0.72
N THR A 122 5.18 10.01 -1.94
CA THR A 122 4.46 9.36 -3.06
C THR A 122 4.14 7.90 -2.73
N TYR A 123 5.07 7.17 -2.11
CA TYR A 123 4.82 5.80 -1.66
C TYR A 123 3.67 5.71 -0.65
N GLU A 124 3.66 6.59 0.36
CA GLU A 124 2.59 6.60 1.37
C GLU A 124 1.25 7.06 0.78
N ALA A 125 1.23 8.04 -0.10
CA ALA A 125 0.03 8.47 -0.82
C ALA A 125 -0.52 7.36 -1.73
N ALA A 126 0.35 6.63 -2.45
CA ALA A 126 -0.01 5.49 -3.28
C ALA A 126 -0.61 4.35 -2.44
N ARG A 127 -0.04 4.04 -1.29
CA ARG A 127 -0.62 3.06 -0.35
C ARG A 127 -2.03 3.44 0.07
N LYS A 128 -2.25 4.70 0.46
CA LYS A 128 -3.59 5.21 0.83
C LYS A 128 -4.57 5.10 -0.35
N MET A 129 -4.13 5.47 -1.57
CA MET A 129 -4.94 5.38 -2.78
C MET A 129 -5.31 3.93 -3.12
N ILE A 130 -4.37 2.99 -3.05
CA ILE A 130 -4.60 1.56 -3.30
C ILE A 130 -5.50 0.97 -2.20
N ARG A 131 -5.30 1.36 -0.95
CA ARG A 131 -6.09 0.88 0.18
C ARG A 131 -7.55 1.29 0.10
N TYR A 132 -7.82 2.58 -0.10
CA TYR A 132 -9.15 3.16 0.01
C TYR A 132 -9.84 3.42 -1.33
N GLY A 133 -9.12 3.27 -2.46
CA GLY A 133 -9.62 3.53 -3.80
C GLY A 133 -9.39 4.97 -4.27
N HIS A 134 -9.21 5.95 -3.36
CA HIS A 134 -8.77 7.30 -3.67
C HIS A 134 -8.04 7.94 -2.47
N VAL A 135 -7.31 9.00 -2.75
CA VAL A 135 -6.63 9.83 -1.76
C VAL A 135 -6.77 11.30 -2.14
N GLY A 136 -6.98 12.16 -1.15
CA GLY A 136 -6.98 13.60 -1.33
C GLY A 136 -5.68 14.22 -0.82
N VAL A 137 -5.25 15.32 -1.43
CA VAL A 137 -4.08 16.10 -0.99
C VAL A 137 -4.47 17.56 -0.89
N LEU A 138 -4.24 18.14 0.27
CA LEU A 138 -4.34 19.56 0.55
C LEU A 138 -2.93 20.15 0.52
N VAL A 139 -2.70 21.16 -0.29
CA VAL A 139 -1.50 21.98 -0.21
C VAL A 139 -1.80 23.16 0.73
N ASP A 140 -1.13 23.17 1.88
CA ASP A 140 -1.42 24.11 2.97
C ASP A 140 -0.18 24.92 3.34
N VAL A 141 -0.36 25.96 4.13
CA VAL A 141 0.72 26.73 4.77
C VAL A 141 0.48 26.75 6.27
N PRO A 142 1.56 26.73 7.10
CA PRO A 142 1.41 26.87 8.55
C PRO A 142 0.66 28.15 8.93
N GLN A 143 -0.22 28.06 9.93
CA GLN A 143 -1.09 29.17 10.35
C GLN A 143 -0.36 30.35 10.97
N ASP A 144 0.88 30.16 11.43
CA ASP A 144 1.74 31.23 11.98
C ASP A 144 2.25 32.22 10.92
N GLY A 145 1.97 31.97 9.63
CA GLY A 145 2.34 32.82 8.51
C GLY A 145 3.84 32.85 8.17
N ASN A 146 4.67 32.09 8.90
CA ASN A 146 6.12 32.07 8.73
C ASN A 146 6.64 30.79 8.06
N GLY A 147 5.73 29.92 7.60
CA GLY A 147 6.09 28.64 7.03
C GLY A 147 6.02 28.61 5.50
N ARG A 148 6.65 27.58 4.95
CA ARG A 148 6.57 27.22 3.54
C ARG A 148 5.33 26.36 3.25
N PRO A 149 4.84 26.27 2.01
CA PRO A 149 3.80 25.31 1.63
C PRO A 149 4.23 23.87 1.92
N TYR A 150 3.27 23.05 2.32
CA TYR A 150 3.44 21.62 2.57
C TYR A 150 2.20 20.83 2.16
N TRP A 151 2.34 19.52 2.00
CA TRP A 151 1.27 18.67 1.48
C TRP A 151 0.73 17.73 2.55
N VAL A 152 -0.58 17.75 2.74
CA VAL A 152 -1.29 16.89 3.68
C VAL A 152 -2.16 15.90 2.93
N THR A 153 -1.96 14.61 3.18
CA THR A 153 -2.78 13.56 2.55
C THR A 153 -3.99 13.23 3.42
N TYR A 154 -5.18 13.18 2.80
CA TYR A 154 -6.43 12.79 3.43
C TYR A 154 -6.96 11.50 2.82
N THR A 155 -7.29 10.53 3.66
CA THR A 155 -8.01 9.33 3.26
C THR A 155 -9.48 9.66 3.02
N PRO A 156 -10.22 8.82 2.26
CA PRO A 156 -11.66 9.04 2.06
C PRO A 156 -12.46 9.11 3.37
N ARG A 157 -11.99 8.48 4.43
CA ARG A 157 -12.65 8.52 5.76
C ARG A 157 -12.51 9.87 6.46
N GLU A 158 -11.47 10.60 6.13
CA GLU A 158 -11.20 11.94 6.66
C GLU A 158 -11.90 13.03 5.84
N ILE A 159 -12.37 12.72 4.63
CA ILE A 159 -13.13 13.63 3.78
C ILE A 159 -14.62 13.48 4.09
N LEU A 160 -15.14 14.26 5.05
CA LEU A 160 -16.52 14.15 5.52
C LEU A 160 -17.57 14.54 4.49
N GLY A 161 -17.22 15.47 3.60
CA GLY A 161 -18.14 15.91 2.55
C GLY A 161 -17.63 17.10 1.76
N TYR A 162 -18.28 17.35 0.65
CA TYR A 162 -17.88 18.39 -0.28
C TYR A 162 -19.10 19.03 -0.98
N ARG A 163 -18.90 20.21 -1.56
CA ARG A 163 -19.79 20.83 -2.53
C ARG A 163 -19.00 21.31 -3.72
N THR A 164 -19.59 21.25 -4.89
CA THR A 164 -18.95 21.67 -6.13
C THR A 164 -19.90 22.51 -6.95
N GLU A 165 -19.35 23.41 -7.75
CA GLU A 165 -20.04 24.18 -8.78
C GLU A 165 -19.23 24.10 -10.08
N ILE A 166 -19.89 24.37 -11.21
CA ILE A 166 -19.22 24.48 -12.50
C ILE A 166 -18.86 25.95 -12.69
N ILE A 167 -17.58 26.26 -12.60
CA ILE A 167 -17.01 27.58 -12.80
C ILE A 167 -16.10 27.51 -14.03
N ASP A 168 -16.33 28.36 -15.00
CA ASP A 168 -15.57 28.42 -16.26
C ASP A 168 -15.45 27.05 -17.00
N GLY A 169 -16.52 26.24 -16.92
CA GLY A 169 -16.56 24.91 -17.55
C GLY A 169 -15.80 23.81 -16.79
N LYS A 170 -15.24 24.11 -15.62
CA LYS A 170 -14.52 23.18 -14.74
C LYS A 170 -15.33 22.94 -13.45
N THR A 171 -15.44 21.67 -13.03
CA THR A 171 -16.00 21.35 -11.71
C THR A 171 -15.02 21.73 -10.63
N THR A 172 -15.38 22.72 -9.81
CA THR A 172 -14.54 23.29 -8.75
C THR A 172 -15.16 23.07 -7.39
N PHE A 173 -14.35 22.75 -6.38
CA PHE A 173 -14.82 22.66 -5.01
C PHE A 173 -15.16 24.04 -4.47
N THR A 174 -16.38 24.21 -3.94
CA THR A 174 -16.84 25.43 -3.25
C THR A 174 -16.84 25.25 -1.74
N GLN A 175 -16.91 24.01 -1.25
CA GLN A 175 -16.78 23.65 0.16
C GLN A 175 -16.15 22.26 0.26
N LEU A 176 -15.25 22.08 1.23
CA LEU A 176 -14.67 20.79 1.60
C LEU A 176 -14.60 20.68 3.12
N ARG A 177 -15.03 19.54 3.68
CA ARG A 177 -14.98 19.26 5.11
C ARG A 177 -14.03 18.12 5.39
N LEU A 178 -12.97 18.40 6.16
CA LEU A 178 -11.91 17.48 6.48
C LEU A 178 -11.89 17.20 7.99
N LEU A 179 -11.89 15.91 8.34
CA LEU A 179 -11.75 15.46 9.72
C LEU A 179 -10.28 15.36 10.05
N GLU A 180 -9.86 16.03 11.09
CA GLU A 180 -8.48 16.03 11.55
C GLU A 180 -8.40 15.57 13.01
N LYS A 181 -7.40 14.76 13.30
CA LYS A 181 -7.01 14.36 14.64
C LYS A 181 -5.63 14.92 14.92
N ILE A 182 -5.56 15.82 15.87
CA ILE A 182 -4.32 16.46 16.29
C ILE A 182 -3.96 16.06 17.71
N ILE A 183 -2.69 15.97 18.01
CA ILE A 183 -2.18 15.73 19.34
C ILE A 183 -1.78 17.08 19.93
N GLU A 184 -2.37 17.46 21.05
CA GLU A 184 -2.03 18.66 21.79
C GLU A 184 -1.37 18.29 23.12
N PRO A 185 -0.42 19.09 23.62
CA PRO A 185 0.11 18.91 24.96
C PRO A 185 -1.00 19.00 26.03
N ASP A 186 -0.96 18.12 27.02
CA ASP A 186 -1.83 18.14 28.20
C ASP A 186 -0.97 18.12 29.46
N GLY A 187 -0.63 19.32 29.96
CA GLY A 187 0.34 19.49 31.01
C GLY A 187 1.79 19.38 30.53
N GLU A 188 2.71 19.05 31.46
CA GLU A 188 4.16 19.02 31.16
C GLU A 188 4.59 17.77 30.37
N TYR A 189 3.93 16.64 30.58
CA TYR A 189 4.33 15.34 29.99
C TYR A 189 3.16 14.58 29.34
N GLY A 190 1.93 15.11 29.44
CA GLY A 190 0.73 14.47 28.90
C GLY A 190 0.41 14.95 27.49
N GLU A 191 -0.34 14.11 26.78
CA GLU A 191 -0.85 14.38 25.44
C GLU A 191 -2.34 14.05 25.37
N LYS A 192 -3.09 14.83 24.62
CA LYS A 192 -4.50 14.54 24.31
C LYS A 192 -4.75 14.59 22.82
N GLU A 193 -5.54 13.64 22.31
CA GLU A 193 -6.05 13.67 20.96
C GLU A 193 -7.25 14.62 20.89
N VAL A 194 -7.18 15.62 20.02
CA VAL A 194 -8.26 16.57 19.74
C VAL A 194 -8.77 16.31 18.33
N THR A 195 -10.07 16.02 18.25
CA THR A 195 -10.76 15.88 16.95
C THR A 195 -11.29 17.24 16.51
N GLN A 196 -10.93 17.67 15.30
CA GLN A 196 -11.45 18.89 14.69
C GLN A 196 -11.96 18.64 13.28
N VAL A 197 -12.80 19.53 12.80
CA VAL A 197 -13.25 19.57 11.40
C VAL A 197 -12.76 20.87 10.79
N ARG A 198 -11.90 20.75 9.78
CA ARG A 198 -11.51 21.87 8.94
C ARG A 198 -12.51 22.00 7.80
N VAL A 199 -13.12 23.16 7.66
CA VAL A 199 -14.01 23.49 6.56
C VAL A 199 -13.32 24.49 5.66
N LEU A 200 -13.04 24.07 4.45
CA LEU A 200 -12.42 24.90 3.43
C LEU A 200 -13.51 25.47 2.51
N TYR A 201 -13.39 26.74 2.20
CA TYR A 201 -14.17 27.48 1.21
C TYR A 201 -13.22 28.17 0.24
N GLN A 202 -13.73 28.67 -0.86
CA GLN A 202 -12.95 29.54 -1.73
C GLN A 202 -12.57 30.82 -0.97
N GLY A 203 -11.28 31.08 -0.83
CA GLY A 203 -10.74 32.27 -0.17
C GLY A 203 -10.81 32.28 1.37
N ARG A 204 -11.33 31.27 2.03
CA ARG A 204 -11.39 31.23 3.50
C ARG A 204 -11.44 29.81 4.06
N TYR A 205 -11.10 29.66 5.34
CA TYR A 205 -11.25 28.41 6.10
C TYR A 205 -11.88 28.65 7.48
N GLU A 206 -12.43 27.60 8.07
CA GLU A 206 -12.92 27.53 9.44
C GLU A 206 -12.47 26.25 10.10
N ILE A 207 -12.06 26.31 11.38
CA ILE A 207 -11.74 25.14 12.18
C ILE A 207 -12.82 25.02 13.27
N HIS A 208 -13.47 23.87 13.30
CA HIS A 208 -14.52 23.55 14.24
C HIS A 208 -14.04 22.50 15.24
N ARG A 209 -14.25 22.72 16.54
CA ARG A 209 -13.97 21.76 17.61
C ARG A 209 -15.18 21.60 18.52
N LYS A 210 -15.25 20.47 19.21
CA LYS A 210 -16.30 20.25 20.21
C LYS A 210 -16.07 21.16 21.42
N ASN A 211 -17.16 21.86 21.82
CA ASN A 211 -17.21 22.56 23.09
C ASN A 211 -17.61 21.61 24.22
N ASP A 212 -17.67 22.11 25.48
CA ASP A 212 -18.05 21.36 26.67
C ASP A 212 -19.45 20.72 26.57
N ASN A 213 -20.34 21.28 25.76
CA ASN A 213 -21.68 20.75 25.49
C ASN A 213 -21.71 19.70 24.35
N GLY A 214 -20.55 19.29 23.83
CA GLY A 214 -20.41 18.32 22.77
C GLY A 214 -20.78 18.79 21.36
N LYS A 215 -21.06 20.10 21.17
CA LYS A 215 -21.38 20.71 19.87
C LYS A 215 -20.11 21.25 19.22
N PHE A 216 -20.00 21.07 17.91
CA PHE A 216 -18.94 21.70 17.12
C PHE A 216 -19.19 23.19 16.97
N VAL A 217 -18.19 23.98 17.31
CA VAL A 217 -18.20 25.46 17.20
C VAL A 217 -16.92 25.90 16.50
N VAL A 218 -16.96 27.01 15.79
CA VAL A 218 -15.80 27.63 15.19
C VAL A 218 -14.86 28.11 16.29
N VAL A 219 -13.63 27.61 16.28
CA VAL A 219 -12.57 28.01 17.23
C VAL A 219 -11.49 28.85 16.55
N ASP A 220 -11.35 28.71 15.23
CA ASP A 220 -10.43 29.48 14.42
C ASP A 220 -10.98 29.66 13.00
N SER A 221 -10.62 30.75 12.33
CA SER A 221 -10.99 31.01 10.95
C SER A 221 -10.04 32.05 10.34
N GLY A 222 -9.83 31.96 9.03
CA GLY A 222 -8.96 32.89 8.31
C GLY A 222 -9.31 32.97 6.83
N GLU A 223 -8.67 33.93 6.17
CA GLU A 223 -8.72 34.08 4.71
C GLU A 223 -7.50 33.41 4.07
N THR A 224 -7.68 32.92 2.84
CA THR A 224 -6.61 32.35 2.01
C THR A 224 -6.42 33.21 0.77
N THR A 225 -5.19 33.25 0.28
CA THR A 225 -4.86 34.02 -0.93
C THR A 225 -5.31 33.35 -2.22
N LEU A 226 -5.64 32.06 -2.17
CA LEU A 226 -6.05 31.29 -3.33
C LEU A 226 -7.55 31.42 -3.61
N SER A 227 -7.91 31.62 -4.86
CA SER A 227 -9.30 31.68 -5.33
C SER A 227 -9.98 30.31 -5.38
N GLU A 228 -9.21 29.24 -5.46
CA GLU A 228 -9.68 27.84 -5.42
C GLU A 228 -9.25 27.16 -4.13
N ILE A 229 -9.97 26.13 -3.70
CA ILE A 229 -9.53 25.26 -2.60
C ILE A 229 -8.33 24.43 -3.12
N PRO A 230 -7.14 24.53 -2.49
CA PRO A 230 -5.93 23.86 -2.97
C PRO A 230 -5.93 22.35 -2.66
N PHE A 231 -6.93 21.65 -3.19
CA PHE A 231 -7.18 20.25 -2.91
C PHE A 231 -7.28 19.44 -4.20
N SER A 232 -6.47 18.41 -4.30
CA SER A 232 -6.42 17.48 -5.43
C SER A 232 -6.82 16.08 -5.00
N VAL A 233 -7.38 15.28 -5.91
CA VAL A 233 -7.81 13.91 -5.62
C VAL A 233 -7.32 12.97 -6.71
N ALA A 234 -6.69 11.86 -6.30
CA ALA A 234 -6.32 10.76 -7.19
C ALA A 234 -7.12 9.49 -6.89
N TYR A 235 -7.40 8.71 -7.92
CA TYR A 235 -8.26 7.53 -7.84
C TYR A 235 -7.54 6.29 -8.38
N ALA A 236 -7.58 5.20 -7.62
CA ALA A 236 -7.16 3.90 -8.14
C ALA A 236 -8.24 3.26 -9.03
N ASN A 237 -9.52 3.42 -8.65
CA ASN A 237 -10.67 2.93 -9.41
C ASN A 237 -11.85 3.87 -9.20
N ARG A 238 -11.94 4.89 -10.06
CA ARG A 238 -12.95 5.94 -9.96
C ARG A 238 -14.32 5.47 -10.43
N LEU A 239 -15.35 5.69 -9.63
CA LEU A 239 -16.76 5.54 -10.01
C LEU A 239 -17.36 6.90 -10.41
N THR A 240 -17.24 7.87 -9.53
CA THR A 240 -17.66 9.25 -9.75
C THR A 240 -16.78 10.19 -8.91
N LEU A 241 -17.12 11.48 -8.82
CA LEU A 241 -16.38 12.41 -7.98
C LEU A 241 -16.51 11.99 -6.51
N MET A 242 -15.37 11.84 -5.81
CA MET A 242 -15.26 11.38 -4.42
C MET A 242 -15.88 9.99 -4.14
N GLU A 243 -16.09 9.19 -5.18
CA GLU A 243 -16.48 7.80 -5.06
C GLU A 243 -15.54 6.90 -5.85
N SER A 244 -15.10 5.83 -5.19
CA SER A 244 -14.19 4.85 -5.79
C SER A 244 -14.41 3.48 -5.15
N ARG A 245 -13.93 2.44 -5.81
CA ARG A 245 -13.79 1.13 -5.18
C ARG A 245 -12.33 0.85 -4.86
N PRO A 246 -12.04 0.35 -3.66
CA PRO A 246 -10.71 -0.16 -3.35
C PRO A 246 -10.32 -1.28 -4.32
N PRO A 247 -9.20 -1.18 -5.04
CA PRO A 247 -8.82 -2.19 -6.04
C PRO A 247 -8.52 -3.57 -5.45
N LEU A 248 -8.22 -3.64 -4.14
CA LEU A 248 -7.93 -4.88 -3.42
C LEU A 248 -9.11 -5.39 -2.58
N GLU A 249 -10.34 -4.94 -2.82
CA GLU A 249 -11.52 -5.32 -2.02
C GLU A 249 -11.79 -6.84 -2.10
N ASP A 250 -11.78 -7.41 -3.31
CA ASP A 250 -12.01 -8.85 -3.51
C ASP A 250 -10.92 -9.69 -2.80
N ILE A 251 -9.69 -9.20 -2.80
CA ILE A 251 -8.56 -9.83 -2.10
C ILE A 251 -8.76 -9.73 -0.58
N ALA A 252 -9.28 -8.62 -0.10
CA ALA A 252 -9.60 -8.44 1.32
C ALA A 252 -10.64 -9.46 1.79
N GLU A 253 -11.67 -9.74 1.01
CA GLU A 253 -12.68 -10.78 1.30
C GLU A 253 -12.06 -12.18 1.33
N LEU A 254 -11.20 -12.51 0.37
CA LEU A 254 -10.48 -13.78 0.35
C LEU A 254 -9.51 -13.92 1.54
N ASN A 255 -8.86 -12.82 1.96
CA ASN A 255 -7.98 -12.81 3.12
C ASN A 255 -8.75 -13.09 4.42
N ILE A 256 -9.96 -12.52 4.59
CA ILE A 256 -10.84 -12.85 5.72
C ILE A 256 -11.24 -14.34 5.67
N LYS A 257 -11.53 -14.86 4.48
CA LYS A 257 -11.83 -16.28 4.34
C LYS A 257 -10.65 -17.18 4.70
N ALA A 258 -9.44 -16.80 4.29
CA ALA A 258 -8.22 -17.51 4.67
C ALA A 258 -8.00 -17.47 6.19
N TYR A 259 -8.24 -16.33 6.84
CA TYR A 259 -8.19 -16.19 8.30
C TYR A 259 -9.14 -17.17 9.02
N GLN A 260 -10.39 -17.29 8.54
CA GLN A 260 -11.36 -18.22 9.12
C GLN A 260 -10.90 -19.67 8.99
N VAL A 261 -10.48 -20.10 7.79
CA VAL A 261 -9.98 -21.47 7.55
C VAL A 261 -8.71 -21.74 8.35
N GLN A 262 -7.80 -20.77 8.43
CA GLN A 262 -6.58 -20.89 9.25
C GLN A 262 -6.93 -21.07 10.74
N SER A 263 -7.88 -20.28 11.28
CA SER A 263 -8.32 -20.40 12.67
C SER A 263 -8.93 -21.77 12.97
N ASP A 264 -9.72 -22.31 12.05
CA ASP A 264 -10.32 -23.64 12.22
C ASP A 264 -9.25 -24.74 12.20
N LEU A 265 -8.30 -24.65 11.29
CA LEU A 265 -7.16 -25.59 11.19
C LEU A 265 -6.27 -25.52 12.44
N ASP A 266 -5.90 -24.32 12.89
CA ASP A 266 -5.08 -24.12 14.10
C ASP A 266 -5.78 -24.70 15.34
N ASN A 267 -7.09 -24.51 15.45
CA ASN A 267 -7.89 -25.07 16.55
C ASN A 267 -7.95 -26.60 16.49
N GLN A 268 -8.15 -27.18 15.32
CA GLN A 268 -8.16 -28.65 15.13
C GLN A 268 -6.79 -29.25 15.43
N LEU A 269 -5.72 -28.65 14.96
CA LEU A 269 -4.36 -29.09 15.24
C LEU A 269 -4.06 -29.03 16.75
N HIS A 270 -4.50 -27.94 17.42
CA HIS A 270 -4.33 -27.80 18.86
C HIS A 270 -5.06 -28.89 19.65
N ILE A 271 -6.31 -29.18 19.31
CA ILE A 271 -7.09 -30.26 19.96
C ILE A 271 -6.44 -31.61 19.70
N SER A 272 -5.96 -31.83 18.46
CA SER A 272 -5.38 -33.11 18.06
C SER A 272 -3.98 -33.35 18.65
N ALA A 273 -3.27 -32.29 19.05
CA ALA A 273 -1.96 -32.40 19.68
C ALA A 273 -2.00 -32.97 21.11
N VAL A 274 -3.22 -33.06 21.71
CA VAL A 274 -3.43 -33.61 23.05
C VAL A 274 -4.34 -34.83 22.91
N PRO A 275 -3.79 -36.07 22.74
CA PRO A 275 -4.59 -37.29 22.65
C PRO A 275 -5.41 -37.48 23.92
N LEU A 276 -6.69 -37.85 23.74
CA LEU A 276 -7.56 -38.17 24.86
C LEU A 276 -7.34 -39.64 25.30
N LEU A 277 -6.98 -39.84 26.55
CA LEU A 277 -6.91 -41.18 27.13
C LEU A 277 -8.33 -41.65 27.51
N GLY A 278 -8.89 -42.55 26.71
CA GLY A 278 -10.21 -43.13 26.94
C GLY A 278 -10.10 -44.40 27.77
N PHE A 279 -10.90 -44.52 28.81
CA PHE A 279 -11.06 -45.72 29.62
C PHE A 279 -12.39 -46.41 29.28
N PHE A 280 -12.33 -47.65 28.86
CA PHE A 280 -13.53 -48.43 28.48
C PHE A 280 -13.69 -49.62 29.42
N GLY A 281 -14.96 -49.97 29.75
CA GLY A 281 -15.25 -51.11 30.61
C GLY A 281 -15.06 -50.85 32.12
N PHE A 282 -14.88 -49.58 32.54
CA PHE A 282 -14.84 -49.21 33.95
C PHE A 282 -16.25 -48.94 34.47
N PRO A 283 -16.60 -49.38 35.71
CA PRO A 283 -17.88 -49.08 36.34
C PRO A 283 -17.97 -47.57 36.62
N GLN A 284 -19.18 -46.99 36.50
CA GLN A 284 -19.47 -45.59 36.72
C GLN A 284 -19.10 -45.05 38.14
N SER A 285 -18.86 -45.97 39.09
CA SER A 285 -18.46 -45.69 40.47
C SER A 285 -16.94 -45.71 40.70
N ALA A 286 -16.14 -45.81 39.63
CA ALA A 286 -14.69 -45.71 39.79
C ALA A 286 -14.30 -44.29 40.21
N GLU A 287 -13.53 -44.18 41.32
CA GLU A 287 -12.93 -42.94 41.75
C GLU A 287 -12.02 -42.41 40.65
N GLU A 288 -11.70 -41.10 40.68
CA GLU A 288 -10.81 -40.42 39.73
C GLU A 288 -9.58 -41.26 39.37
N VAL A 289 -9.44 -41.63 38.11
CA VAL A 289 -8.25 -42.32 37.64
C VAL A 289 -7.17 -41.30 37.33
N THR A 290 -6.15 -41.24 38.18
CA THR A 290 -4.99 -40.39 37.95
C THR A 290 -4.03 -41.12 37.03
N ALA A 291 -3.74 -40.52 35.86
CA ALA A 291 -2.74 -41.05 34.91
C ALA A 291 -1.47 -40.20 35.01
N GLY A 292 -0.35 -40.84 35.33
CA GLY A 292 0.97 -40.17 35.41
C GLY A 292 2.09 -41.10 34.96
N PRO A 293 3.29 -40.55 34.64
CA PRO A 293 4.40 -41.34 34.10
C PRO A 293 4.92 -42.41 35.08
N ASN A 294 4.55 -42.33 36.38
CA ASN A 294 4.99 -43.25 37.43
C ASN A 294 3.80 -44.00 38.10
N GLU A 295 2.60 -43.97 37.55
CA GLU A 295 1.44 -44.63 38.13
C GLU A 295 1.00 -45.84 37.28
N ALA A 296 0.80 -46.99 37.97
CA ALA A 296 0.27 -48.19 37.34
C ALA A 296 -1.23 -48.25 37.51
N ILE A 297 -1.95 -48.32 36.39
CA ILE A 297 -3.43 -48.46 36.38
C ILE A 297 -3.77 -49.90 36.27
N ALA A 298 -4.54 -50.44 37.26
CA ALA A 298 -5.07 -51.79 37.21
C ALA A 298 -6.41 -51.78 36.40
N PHE A 299 -6.50 -52.68 35.40
CA PHE A 299 -7.69 -52.82 34.56
C PHE A 299 -8.59 -53.93 35.06
N PRO A 300 -9.94 -53.77 35.08
CA PRO A 300 -10.90 -54.88 35.17
C PRO A 300 -10.70 -55.85 34.00
N ALA A 301 -11.19 -57.11 34.13
CA ALA A 301 -10.98 -58.14 33.11
C ALA A 301 -11.46 -57.76 31.68
N GLU A 302 -12.41 -56.86 31.57
CA GLU A 302 -12.90 -56.31 30.30
C GLU A 302 -12.55 -54.84 30.08
N GLY A 303 -11.75 -54.23 30.99
CA GLY A 303 -11.33 -52.86 30.91
C GLY A 303 -10.13 -52.66 29.96
N ARG A 304 -10.15 -51.59 29.22
CA ARG A 304 -9.03 -51.14 28.36
C ARG A 304 -8.87 -49.65 28.41
N ALA A 305 -7.64 -49.17 28.22
CA ALA A 305 -7.34 -47.78 27.94
C ALA A 305 -6.79 -47.66 26.53
N GLU A 306 -7.26 -46.69 25.80
CA GLU A 306 -6.76 -46.33 24.46
C GLU A 306 -6.59 -44.83 24.36
N TYR A 307 -5.59 -44.42 23.63
CA TYR A 307 -5.53 -43.03 23.19
C TYR A 307 -6.47 -42.81 22.01
N ILE A 308 -7.41 -41.89 22.16
CA ILE A 308 -8.33 -41.50 21.13
C ILE A 308 -7.71 -40.31 20.40
N GLU A 309 -7.27 -40.54 19.18
CA GLU A 309 -6.69 -39.52 18.33
C GLU A 309 -7.64 -39.25 17.14
N PRO A 310 -7.81 -37.98 16.73
CA PRO A 310 -8.48 -37.68 15.47
C PRO A 310 -7.73 -38.31 14.30
N THR A 311 -8.46 -38.84 13.32
CA THR A 311 -7.86 -39.51 12.15
C THR A 311 -7.09 -38.60 11.20
N GLY A 312 -7.08 -37.29 11.41
CA GLY A 312 -6.33 -36.29 10.62
C GLY A 312 -6.82 -36.07 9.18
N ARG A 313 -7.78 -36.85 8.69
CA ARG A 313 -8.25 -36.78 7.28
C ARG A 313 -8.83 -35.42 6.87
N SER A 314 -9.36 -34.64 7.81
CA SER A 314 -9.89 -33.31 7.55
C SER A 314 -8.79 -32.25 7.40
N PHE A 315 -7.59 -32.49 7.90
CA PHE A 315 -6.48 -31.51 7.86
C PHE A 315 -6.00 -31.30 6.43
N ASP A 316 -5.81 -32.38 5.67
CA ASP A 316 -5.35 -32.28 4.28
C ASP A 316 -6.27 -31.44 3.41
N SER A 317 -7.61 -31.58 3.58
CA SER A 317 -8.56 -30.75 2.84
C SER A 317 -8.54 -29.28 3.21
N GLN A 318 -8.24 -28.96 4.48
CA GLN A 318 -8.10 -27.57 4.93
C GLN A 318 -6.76 -26.97 4.47
N PHE A 319 -5.65 -27.72 4.51
CA PHE A 319 -4.39 -27.30 3.92
C PHE A 319 -4.54 -27.00 2.42
N GLN A 320 -5.14 -27.90 1.66
CA GLN A 320 -5.44 -27.70 0.24
C GLN A 320 -6.32 -26.46 0.02
N ARG A 321 -7.30 -26.21 0.90
CA ARG A 321 -8.14 -25.01 0.80
C ARG A 321 -7.35 -23.73 1.05
N LEU A 322 -6.44 -23.71 2.02
CA LEU A 322 -5.55 -22.57 2.27
C LEU A 322 -4.62 -22.31 1.08
N GLU A 323 -4.00 -23.35 0.52
CA GLU A 323 -3.17 -23.24 -0.68
C GLU A 323 -3.96 -22.70 -1.89
N GLN A 324 -5.21 -23.15 -2.07
CA GLN A 324 -6.09 -22.62 -3.11
C GLN A 324 -6.42 -21.14 -2.90
N LEU A 325 -6.69 -20.71 -1.67
CA LEU A 325 -6.97 -19.31 -1.34
C LEU A 325 -5.74 -18.44 -1.58
N GLU A 326 -4.57 -18.90 -1.13
CA GLU A 326 -3.31 -18.20 -1.38
C GLU A 326 -3.03 -18.04 -2.89
N LYS A 327 -3.23 -19.13 -3.65
CA LYS A 327 -3.09 -19.09 -5.10
C LYS A 327 -4.05 -18.09 -5.75
N GLN A 328 -5.34 -18.10 -5.36
CA GLN A 328 -6.34 -17.16 -5.85
C GLN A 328 -5.97 -15.70 -5.53
N ILE A 329 -5.52 -15.43 -4.30
CA ILE A 329 -5.08 -14.10 -3.88
C ILE A 329 -3.87 -13.64 -4.70
N ASN A 330 -2.89 -14.51 -4.91
CA ASN A 330 -1.70 -14.19 -5.69
C ASN A 330 -2.04 -13.95 -7.18
N GLU A 331 -2.93 -14.76 -7.76
CA GLU A 331 -3.41 -14.59 -9.14
C GLU A 331 -4.15 -13.26 -9.32
N LEU A 332 -5.04 -12.88 -8.41
CA LEU A 332 -5.75 -11.60 -8.45
C LEU A 332 -4.80 -10.42 -8.25
N GLY A 333 -3.84 -10.53 -7.30
CA GLY A 333 -2.84 -9.52 -7.07
C GLY A 333 -1.94 -9.28 -8.30
N LEU A 334 -1.52 -10.36 -8.97
CA LEU A 334 -0.72 -10.27 -10.19
C LEU A 334 -1.55 -9.74 -11.38
N ALA A 335 -2.83 -10.10 -11.48
CA ALA A 335 -3.73 -9.56 -12.50
C ALA A 335 -3.93 -8.04 -12.37
N ALA A 336 -3.90 -7.49 -11.15
CA ALA A 336 -3.95 -6.05 -10.91
C ALA A 336 -2.73 -5.31 -11.50
N VAL A 337 -1.57 -5.99 -11.56
CA VAL A 337 -0.33 -5.45 -12.15
C VAL A 337 -0.29 -5.64 -13.66
N LEU A 338 -0.60 -6.85 -14.12
CA LEU A 338 -0.39 -7.26 -15.52
C LEU A 338 -1.61 -7.05 -16.41
N GLY A 339 -2.78 -6.77 -15.84
CA GLY A 339 -4.01 -6.54 -16.59
C GLY A 339 -4.66 -7.79 -17.20
N GLN A 340 -4.23 -9.04 -16.87
CA GLN A 340 -4.73 -10.22 -17.57
C GLN A 340 -4.82 -11.53 -16.81
N LYS A 341 -5.57 -12.50 -17.43
CA LYS A 341 -5.76 -13.87 -16.99
C LYS A 341 -4.44 -14.67 -17.04
N LEU A 342 -4.08 -15.26 -15.94
CA LEU A 342 -3.01 -16.25 -15.83
C LEU A 342 -3.48 -17.61 -16.35
N SER A 343 -3.67 -17.76 -17.66
CA SER A 343 -3.65 -19.08 -18.27
C SER A 343 -2.22 -19.41 -18.70
N ALA A 344 -1.80 -20.66 -18.46
CA ALA A 344 -0.46 -21.14 -18.79
C ALA A 344 -0.25 -21.11 -20.30
N GLU A 345 0.36 -20.04 -20.80
CA GLU A 345 0.72 -19.86 -22.21
C GLU A 345 2.23 -19.68 -22.38
N THR A 346 2.72 -19.98 -23.57
CA THR A 346 4.12 -19.96 -23.93
C THR A 346 4.79 -18.60 -23.71
N ALA A 347 6.11 -18.57 -23.51
CA ALA A 347 6.90 -17.36 -23.26
C ALA A 347 6.70 -16.26 -24.33
N GLU A 348 6.32 -16.63 -25.58
CA GLU A 348 6.02 -15.70 -26.67
C GLU A 348 4.63 -15.04 -26.50
N ALA A 349 3.62 -15.79 -26.08
CA ALA A 349 2.29 -15.25 -25.75
C ALA A 349 2.38 -14.26 -24.58
N LYS A 350 3.26 -14.51 -23.59
CA LYS A 350 3.54 -13.56 -22.50
C LYS A 350 4.16 -12.24 -22.97
N LYS A 351 4.94 -12.23 -24.04
CA LYS A 351 5.50 -11.00 -24.60
C LYS A 351 4.46 -10.16 -25.35
N ILE A 352 3.53 -10.80 -26.05
CA ILE A 352 2.47 -10.12 -26.82
C ILE A 352 1.39 -9.57 -25.87
N ASP A 353 1.06 -10.28 -24.81
CA ASP A 353 0.09 -9.85 -23.79
C ASP A 353 0.57 -8.64 -22.97
N ARG A 354 1.89 -8.47 -22.79
CA ARG A 354 2.48 -7.29 -22.13
C ARG A 354 2.20 -5.97 -22.85
N SER A 355 1.86 -6.00 -24.12
CA SER A 355 1.63 -4.80 -24.94
C SER A 355 0.17 -4.34 -25.00
N GLN A 356 -0.80 -5.11 -24.46
CA GLN A 356 -2.23 -4.86 -24.65
C GLN A 356 -3.04 -4.59 -23.39
N GLY A 357 -2.45 -4.56 -22.20
CA GLY A 357 -3.19 -4.41 -20.95
C GLY A 357 -3.06 -3.01 -20.37
N ASP A 358 -4.14 -2.25 -20.38
CA ASP A 358 -4.34 -1.17 -19.41
C ASP A 358 -4.38 -1.80 -18.02
N SER A 359 -3.21 -2.02 -17.42
CA SER A 359 -3.13 -2.54 -16.06
C SER A 359 -3.71 -1.51 -15.09
N THR A 360 -4.37 -1.98 -14.04
CA THR A 360 -4.84 -1.10 -12.95
C THR A 360 -3.71 -0.19 -12.45
N MET A 361 -2.48 -0.71 -12.42
CA MET A 361 -1.30 0.04 -12.00
C MET A 361 -0.91 1.17 -12.94
N MET A 362 -1.16 1.06 -14.24
CA MET A 362 -0.95 2.17 -15.19
C MET A 362 -1.88 3.35 -14.88
N VAL A 363 -3.16 3.06 -14.59
CA VAL A 363 -4.13 4.09 -14.19
C VAL A 363 -3.71 4.71 -12.85
N VAL A 364 -3.29 3.90 -11.89
CA VAL A 364 -2.80 4.36 -10.58
C VAL A 364 -1.58 5.29 -10.75
N ALA A 365 -0.62 4.93 -11.61
CA ALA A 365 0.56 5.74 -11.89
C ALA A 365 0.19 7.08 -12.54
N GLN A 366 -0.71 7.06 -13.53
CA GLN A 366 -1.19 8.29 -14.18
C GLN A 366 -1.91 9.20 -13.18
N GLN A 367 -2.80 8.64 -12.37
CA GLN A 367 -3.53 9.40 -11.36
C GLN A 367 -2.62 9.95 -10.26
N MET A 368 -1.55 9.22 -9.91
CA MET A 368 -0.55 9.72 -8.96
C MET A 368 0.26 10.86 -9.58
N GLN A 369 0.63 10.76 -10.85
CA GLN A 369 1.29 11.86 -11.57
C GLN A 369 0.40 13.09 -11.62
N ASP A 370 -0.88 12.94 -12.02
CA ASP A 370 -1.85 14.05 -12.05
C ASP A 370 -2.03 14.69 -10.67
N LEU A 371 -2.00 13.87 -9.59
CA LEU A 371 -2.07 14.36 -8.21
C LEU A 371 -0.88 15.24 -7.85
N ILE A 372 0.33 14.77 -8.16
CA ILE A 372 1.58 15.52 -7.91
C ILE A 372 1.58 16.80 -8.72
N ASP A 373 1.28 16.74 -10.02
CA ASP A 373 1.28 17.90 -10.90
C ASP A 373 0.27 18.98 -10.45
N ASN A 374 -0.95 18.57 -10.07
CA ASN A 374 -1.93 19.51 -9.50
C ASN A 374 -1.46 20.11 -8.16
N SER A 375 -0.77 19.31 -7.33
CA SER A 375 -0.23 19.80 -6.06
C SER A 375 0.93 20.76 -6.28
N LEU A 376 1.78 20.54 -7.32
CA LEU A 376 2.83 21.48 -7.73
C LEU A 376 2.25 22.82 -8.18
N VAL A 377 1.10 22.81 -8.90
CA VAL A 377 0.40 24.04 -9.29
C VAL A 377 0.00 24.87 -8.05
N PHE A 378 -0.67 24.24 -7.08
CA PHE A 378 -1.07 24.94 -5.85
C PHE A 378 0.13 25.38 -5.02
N HIS A 379 1.18 24.57 -4.95
CA HIS A 379 2.42 24.92 -4.27
C HIS A 379 3.08 26.15 -4.89
N ALA A 380 3.21 26.20 -6.22
CA ALA A 380 3.75 27.33 -6.95
C ALA A 380 2.92 28.61 -6.76
N GLN A 381 1.59 28.49 -6.76
CA GLN A 381 0.69 29.61 -6.48
C GLN A 381 0.89 30.20 -5.09
N LEU A 382 1.10 29.34 -4.07
CA LEU A 382 1.38 29.79 -2.70
C LEU A 382 2.75 30.43 -2.56
N LEU A 383 3.74 30.02 -3.37
CA LEU A 383 5.05 30.66 -3.49
C LEU A 383 5.05 31.94 -4.35
N ASN A 384 3.93 32.25 -5.03
CA ASN A 384 3.82 33.31 -6.03
C ASN A 384 4.84 33.18 -7.16
N THR A 385 5.16 31.94 -7.59
CA THR A 385 6.03 31.66 -8.74
C THR A 385 5.22 31.18 -9.95
N THR A 386 5.76 31.40 -11.15
CA THR A 386 5.20 30.89 -12.41
C THR A 386 5.89 29.61 -12.90
N GLU A 387 6.96 29.19 -12.24
CA GLU A 387 7.74 27.98 -12.55
C GLU A 387 7.08 26.77 -11.87
N ILE A 388 6.03 26.23 -12.50
CA ILE A 388 5.24 25.14 -11.93
C ILE A 388 5.94 23.80 -12.15
N GLY A 389 6.45 23.56 -13.35
CA GLY A 389 7.02 22.29 -13.78
C GLY A 389 6.00 21.16 -13.87
N SER A 390 6.51 19.95 -14.00
CA SER A 390 5.74 18.72 -14.06
C SER A 390 6.49 17.56 -13.42
N SER A 391 5.78 16.47 -13.13
CA SER A 391 6.35 15.25 -12.60
C SER A 391 6.21 14.09 -13.59
N PHE A 392 7.06 13.08 -13.43
CA PHE A 392 6.92 11.80 -14.10
C PHE A 392 7.00 10.67 -13.08
N VAL A 393 5.92 9.92 -12.96
CA VAL A 393 5.80 8.74 -12.10
C VAL A 393 6.11 7.48 -12.91
N ASN A 394 6.88 6.57 -12.32
CA ASN A 394 7.27 5.31 -12.96
C ASN A 394 6.07 4.50 -13.44
N ARG A 395 6.13 4.05 -14.70
CA ARG A 395 5.13 3.18 -15.34
C ARG A 395 5.70 1.82 -15.74
N ASP A 396 6.97 1.60 -15.44
CA ASP A 396 7.64 0.33 -15.66
C ASP A 396 7.66 -0.46 -14.35
N PHE A 397 6.66 -1.31 -14.15
CA PHE A 397 6.43 -2.04 -12.89
C PHE A 397 7.21 -3.34 -12.78
N LEU A 398 7.67 -3.85 -13.91
CA LEU A 398 8.44 -5.09 -13.97
C LEU A 398 9.89 -4.76 -14.28
N SER A 399 10.81 -5.32 -13.53
CA SER A 399 12.24 -5.24 -13.91
C SER A 399 12.42 -5.91 -15.25
N THR A 400 12.69 -5.10 -16.28
CA THR A 400 13.03 -5.56 -17.62
C THR A 400 14.53 -5.55 -17.83
N ARG A 401 15.28 -5.98 -16.81
CA ARG A 401 16.72 -6.06 -16.94
C ARG A 401 17.08 -6.91 -18.15
N LEU A 402 17.80 -6.32 -19.10
CA LEU A 402 18.21 -7.01 -20.30
C LEU A 402 19.08 -8.21 -19.95
N GLU A 403 18.77 -9.36 -20.54
CA GLU A 403 19.63 -10.54 -20.44
C GLU A 403 20.94 -10.30 -21.20
N PRO A 404 22.07 -10.94 -20.78
CA PRO A 404 23.36 -10.80 -21.48
C PRO A 404 23.29 -11.06 -22.99
N LYS A 405 22.40 -11.95 -23.45
CA LYS A 405 22.17 -12.23 -24.86
C LYS A 405 21.48 -11.08 -25.59
N GLU A 406 20.56 -10.39 -24.95
CA GLU A 406 19.87 -9.22 -25.52
C GLU A 406 20.84 -8.04 -25.64
N ILE A 407 21.71 -7.84 -24.64
CA ILE A 407 22.79 -6.83 -24.66
C ILE A 407 23.75 -7.13 -25.84
N GLN A 408 24.16 -8.38 -26.03
CA GLN A 408 25.00 -8.78 -27.14
C GLN A 408 24.32 -8.51 -28.50
N SER A 409 23.02 -8.78 -28.61
CA SER A 409 22.25 -8.50 -29.81
C SER A 409 22.17 -7.02 -30.14
N LEU A 410 21.96 -6.16 -29.12
CA LEU A 410 21.97 -4.70 -29.26
C LEU A 410 23.34 -4.18 -29.69
N LEU A 411 24.43 -4.68 -29.10
CA LEU A 411 25.79 -4.36 -29.51
C LEU A 411 26.08 -4.78 -30.95
N GLN A 412 25.61 -5.95 -31.40
CA GLN A 412 25.74 -6.39 -32.80
C GLN A 412 24.98 -5.47 -33.74
N LEU A 413 23.77 -5.04 -33.43
CA LEU A 413 22.98 -4.09 -34.21
C LEU A 413 23.67 -2.73 -34.34
N TYR A 414 24.28 -2.26 -33.23
CA TYR A 414 25.07 -1.03 -33.23
C TYR A 414 26.32 -1.17 -34.07
N THR A 415 27.10 -2.25 -33.90
CA THR A 415 28.31 -2.51 -34.65
C THR A 415 28.02 -2.69 -36.17
N ALA A 416 26.85 -3.25 -36.52
CA ALA A 416 26.38 -3.35 -37.89
C ALA A 416 25.85 -2.02 -38.47
N GLY A 417 25.84 -0.94 -37.70
CA GLY A 417 25.34 0.37 -38.10
C GLY A 417 23.82 0.46 -38.28
N THR A 418 23.07 -0.52 -37.74
CA THR A 418 21.61 -0.58 -37.88
C THR A 418 20.92 0.35 -36.90
N ILE A 419 21.51 0.60 -35.70
CA ILE A 419 21.02 1.52 -34.69
C ILE A 419 22.10 2.54 -34.35
N THR A 420 21.68 3.73 -33.89
CA THR A 420 22.58 4.80 -33.47
C THR A 420 23.12 4.57 -32.06
N GLN A 421 24.21 5.23 -31.69
CA GLN A 421 24.73 5.21 -30.30
C GLN A 421 23.67 5.65 -29.31
N LYS A 422 22.91 6.71 -29.62
CA LYS A 422 21.80 7.17 -28.77
C LYS A 422 20.77 6.05 -28.55
N THR A 423 20.33 5.40 -29.58
CA THR A 423 19.36 4.28 -29.48
C THR A 423 19.92 3.12 -28.65
N LEU A 424 21.21 2.80 -28.78
CA LEU A 424 21.84 1.77 -27.97
C LEU A 424 21.85 2.16 -26.49
N LEU A 425 22.32 3.37 -26.16
CA LEU A 425 22.40 3.86 -24.78
C LEU A 425 21.00 3.98 -24.17
N ASP A 426 20.01 4.50 -24.90
CA ASP A 426 18.61 4.53 -24.47
C ASP A 426 18.07 3.14 -24.15
N GLN A 427 18.36 2.14 -24.97
CA GLN A 427 17.93 0.74 -24.72
C GLN A 427 18.65 0.12 -23.52
N LEU A 428 19.93 0.41 -23.31
CA LEU A 428 20.68 -0.07 -22.15
C LEU A 428 20.21 0.60 -20.84
N THR A 429 19.83 1.89 -20.88
CA THR A 429 19.24 2.60 -19.75
C THR A 429 17.84 2.08 -19.45
N GLN A 430 16.98 1.92 -20.47
CA GLN A 430 15.66 1.32 -20.32
C GLN A 430 15.72 -0.12 -19.79
N GLY A 431 16.72 -0.88 -20.21
CA GLY A 431 16.99 -2.23 -19.78
C GLY A 431 17.74 -2.34 -18.44
N GLU A 432 17.86 -1.26 -17.68
CA GLU A 432 18.50 -1.20 -16.34
C GLU A 432 19.93 -1.77 -16.31
N VAL A 433 20.65 -1.66 -17.42
CA VAL A 433 22.08 -2.00 -17.52
C VAL A 433 22.93 -0.81 -17.10
N LEU A 434 22.51 0.39 -17.48
CA LEU A 434 23.05 1.66 -17.04
C LEU A 434 22.18 2.23 -15.93
N GLY A 435 22.77 2.98 -15.00
CA GLY A 435 22.05 3.54 -13.86
C GLY A 435 20.96 4.55 -14.30
N ASP A 436 19.94 4.77 -13.47
CA ASP A 436 18.85 5.72 -13.74
C ASP A 436 19.32 7.21 -13.81
N GLU A 437 20.51 7.51 -13.27
CA GLU A 437 21.15 8.83 -13.33
C GLU A 437 22.02 9.03 -14.57
N PHE A 438 22.12 8.01 -15.44
CA PHE A 438 22.92 8.08 -16.65
C PHE A 438 22.26 8.96 -17.71
N ASP A 439 22.89 10.12 -18.01
CA ASP A 439 22.43 11.03 -19.04
C ASP A 439 23.02 10.62 -20.40
N VAL A 440 22.16 10.15 -21.28
CA VAL A 440 22.54 9.67 -22.61
C VAL A 440 23.08 10.79 -23.51
N ASP A 441 22.52 11.99 -23.38
CA ASP A 441 22.93 13.13 -24.23
C ASP A 441 24.27 13.69 -23.76
N GLU A 442 24.49 13.80 -22.44
CA GLU A 442 25.78 14.19 -21.86
C GLU A 442 26.90 13.19 -22.23
N GLU A 443 26.62 11.89 -22.16
CA GLU A 443 27.60 10.85 -22.55
C GLU A 443 27.94 10.90 -24.04
N ILE A 444 26.95 11.16 -24.89
CA ILE A 444 27.19 11.31 -26.33
C ILE A 444 28.05 12.56 -26.62
N GLU A 445 27.78 13.69 -25.96
CA GLU A 445 28.59 14.89 -26.08
C GLU A 445 30.02 14.65 -25.57
N ALA A 446 30.18 14.01 -24.42
CA ALA A 446 31.47 13.65 -23.85
C ALA A 446 32.27 12.71 -24.77
N THR A 447 31.60 11.72 -25.37
CA THR A 447 32.24 10.78 -26.29
C THR A 447 32.65 11.46 -27.61
N GLN A 448 31.85 12.42 -28.10
CA GLN A 448 32.20 13.24 -29.26
C GLN A 448 33.34 14.20 -29.00
N MET A 449 33.41 14.78 -27.79
CA MET A 449 34.55 15.62 -27.38
C MET A 449 35.79 14.78 -27.05
N GLY A 450 35.63 13.59 -26.47
CA GLY A 450 36.73 12.69 -26.10
C GLY A 450 37.37 11.96 -27.27
N GLY A 451 36.75 11.93 -28.46
CA GLY A 451 37.32 11.39 -29.68
C GLY A 451 38.51 12.21 -30.26
N LEU A 452 38.94 13.27 -29.56
CA LEU A 452 40.11 14.06 -29.88
C LEU A 452 41.31 13.83 -28.93
N ILE A 453 41.21 12.84 -28.00
CA ILE A 453 42.38 12.44 -27.25
C ILE A 453 43.10 11.39 -28.05
N ASP A 454 44.11 11.85 -28.84
CA ASP A 454 45.13 11.04 -29.44
C ASP A 454 45.74 10.12 -28.38
N THR A 455 45.47 8.84 -28.49
CA THR A 455 46.26 7.82 -27.81
C THR A 455 47.60 7.77 -28.53
N GLU A 456 48.51 8.67 -28.23
CA GLU A 456 49.94 8.37 -28.37
C GLU A 456 50.20 7.21 -27.40
N ALA A 457 50.23 6.01 -27.98
CA ALA A 457 50.70 4.83 -27.28
C ALA A 457 52.17 5.09 -26.94
N GLU A 458 52.46 5.39 -25.68
CA GLU A 458 53.79 5.25 -25.13
C GLU A 458 54.21 3.79 -25.29
N THR A 459 55.08 3.58 -26.26
CA THR A 459 55.79 2.31 -26.42
C THR A 459 56.71 2.18 -25.23
N PRO A 460 56.61 1.14 -24.38
CA PRO A 460 57.53 0.95 -23.31
C PRO A 460 58.92 0.70 -23.86
N GLU A 461 59.91 1.52 -23.43
CA GLU A 461 61.33 1.25 -23.68
C GLU A 461 61.70 -0.15 -23.11
N PRO A 462 62.55 -0.91 -23.88
CA PRO A 462 62.99 -2.21 -23.43
C PRO A 462 63.90 -2.02 -22.18
N GLU A 463 63.53 -2.66 -21.07
CA GLU A 463 64.38 -2.78 -19.90
C GLU A 463 65.71 -3.47 -20.29
N GLU A 464 66.84 -2.77 -20.05
CA GLU A 464 68.22 -3.33 -20.14
C GLU A 464 68.34 -4.42 -19.08
N GLU A 465 68.63 -5.66 -19.49
CA GLU A 465 69.06 -6.75 -18.60
C GLU A 465 70.36 -6.36 -17.87
N PRO A 466 70.45 -6.57 -16.55
CA PRO A 466 71.70 -6.40 -15.83
C PRO A 466 72.67 -7.50 -16.18
N ALA A 467 73.89 -7.12 -16.54
CA ALA A 467 75.02 -7.97 -16.86
C ALA A 467 75.35 -8.92 -15.70
N ALA A 468 75.50 -10.20 -16.03
CA ALA A 468 75.97 -11.24 -15.11
C ALA A 468 77.41 -10.95 -14.68
N GLU A 469 77.65 -10.72 -13.41
CA GLU A 469 78.98 -10.82 -12.78
C GLU A 469 79.41 -12.29 -12.71
N GLN A 470 80.54 -12.61 -13.40
CA GLN A 470 81.25 -13.85 -13.28
C GLN A 470 82.04 -13.72 -11.97
N GLU A 471 81.78 -14.56 -11.02
CA GLU A 471 82.72 -14.91 -9.93
C GLU A 471 83.66 -16.00 -10.42
N GLU A 472 84.93 -15.60 -10.44
CA GLU A 472 86.09 -16.59 -10.46
C GLU A 472 86.45 -16.92 -9.03
N GLU A 473 86.75 -18.28 -8.82
CA GLU A 473 87.28 -19.01 -7.69
C GLU A 473 86.33 -19.35 -6.52
#